data_87d4b0938653b45ac4d63b9b87dbf395
#
_entry.id   87d4b0938653b45ac4d63b9b87dbf395
#
_cell.length_a   1.000
_cell.length_b   1.000
_cell.length_c   1.000
_cell.angle_alpha   90.00
_cell.angle_beta   90.00
_cell.angle_gamma   90.00
#
_symmetry.space_group_name_H-M   'P 1'
#
loop_
_entity.id
_entity.type
_entity.pdbx_description
1 polymer ?
#
loop_
_entity_poly.entity_id
_entity_poly.type
_entity_poly.pdbx_seq_one_letter_code
_entity_poly.pdbx_strand_id
1 'polypeptide(L)'
;YIISNPPFGIPWKREEKEVTAEFKKGIAGRFAPGLPAKGDGQLLFMLNGLAKLKDDGQMAIIQNGSSLFNGDAGSGPSEIRRYLIENDWLDAIVQLPNNAFYNTGIATYIWIVMKNKPVTHQGKVQLIDASACCSARRKNIGSKNVDITKACRDLIIEAYGAYVDGTYNGVDENDNAIIVKSKVMDAIDLGYNKIVVETPQLDEDGNVVMKKKKPVADTSKRDTENVPLAEDIDAYFERE
;
A
#
# COMPACT_ATOMS: atom_id res chain seq x y z
N TYR A 1 2.34 21.59 2.84
CA TYR A 1 1.52 20.61 2.12
C TYR A 1 2.19 20.19 0.82
N ILE A 2 2.06 18.90 0.47
CA ILE A 2 2.47 18.36 -0.83
C ILE A 2 1.25 17.70 -1.48
N ILE A 3 0.93 18.09 -2.71
CA ILE A 3 -0.09 17.44 -3.53
C ILE A 3 0.60 17.00 -4.82
N SER A 4 0.50 15.72 -5.17
CA SER A 4 1.21 15.17 -6.32
C SER A 4 0.41 14.11 -7.05
N ASN A 5 0.47 14.17 -8.38
CA ASN A 5 -0.03 13.12 -9.27
C ASN A 5 1.11 12.75 -10.23
N PRO A 6 2.09 11.95 -9.77
CA PRO A 6 3.20 11.56 -10.61
C PRO A 6 2.75 10.56 -11.69
N PRO A 7 3.50 10.41 -12.75
CA PRO A 7 3.20 9.41 -13.77
C PRO A 7 3.34 8.00 -13.21
N PHE A 8 2.41 7.09 -13.58
CA PHE A 8 2.39 5.70 -13.13
C PHE A 8 3.25 4.81 -14.03
N GLY A 9 3.87 3.78 -13.43
CA GLY A 9 4.59 2.74 -14.17
C GLY A 9 5.80 3.23 -14.97
N ILE A 10 6.39 4.36 -14.62
CA ILE A 10 7.57 4.89 -15.35
C ILE A 10 8.83 4.19 -14.85
N PRO A 11 9.61 3.56 -15.77
CA PRO A 11 10.90 3.01 -15.43
C PRO A 11 11.92 4.11 -15.11
N TRP A 12 12.73 3.87 -14.07
CA TRP A 12 13.77 4.79 -13.61
C TRP A 12 15.20 4.30 -13.91
N LYS A 13 15.33 3.46 -14.95
CA LYS A 13 16.63 2.90 -15.36
C LYS A 13 17.66 3.97 -15.76
N ARG A 14 17.20 5.10 -16.29
CA ARG A 14 18.10 6.20 -16.70
C ARG A 14 18.71 6.90 -15.49
N GLU A 15 17.96 7.01 -14.42
CA GLU A 15 18.31 7.66 -13.16
C GLU A 15 18.90 6.67 -12.13
N GLU A 16 19.15 5.42 -12.54
CA GLU A 16 19.59 4.33 -11.65
C GLU A 16 20.83 4.68 -10.85
N LYS A 17 21.79 5.32 -11.48
CA LYS A 17 23.07 5.69 -10.86
C LYS A 17 22.85 6.69 -9.71
N GLU A 18 22.09 7.73 -9.97
CA GLU A 18 21.77 8.80 -9.02
C GLU A 18 20.87 8.31 -7.89
N VAL A 19 19.85 7.54 -8.24
CA VAL A 19 18.92 6.93 -7.26
C VAL A 19 19.65 5.95 -6.34
N THR A 20 20.53 5.10 -6.91
CA THR A 20 21.34 4.16 -6.13
C THR A 20 22.38 4.88 -5.25
N ALA A 21 22.97 5.96 -5.75
CA ALA A 21 23.89 6.77 -4.96
C ALA A 21 23.18 7.44 -3.78
N GLU A 22 21.95 7.90 -3.99
CA GLU A 22 21.10 8.46 -2.92
C GLU A 22 20.70 7.40 -1.88
N PHE A 23 20.31 6.21 -2.32
CA PHE A 23 20.01 5.07 -1.45
C PHE A 23 21.20 4.67 -0.59
N LYS A 24 22.41 4.63 -1.15
CA LYS A 24 23.64 4.27 -0.43
C LYS A 24 24.04 5.25 0.67
N LYS A 25 23.46 6.44 0.73
CA LYS A 25 23.65 7.39 1.83
C LYS A 25 22.98 6.92 3.14
N GLY A 26 22.18 5.85 3.09
CA GLY A 26 21.43 5.36 4.23
C GLY A 26 20.46 6.43 4.75
N ILE A 27 20.40 6.63 6.06
CA ILE A 27 19.46 7.56 6.72
C ILE A 27 19.56 9.01 6.18
N ALA A 28 20.71 9.42 5.67
CA ALA A 28 20.88 10.74 5.08
C ALA A 28 20.32 10.86 3.65
N GLY A 29 19.94 9.73 3.04
CA GLY A 29 19.41 9.69 1.68
C GLY A 29 17.89 9.61 1.63
N ARG A 30 17.30 10.19 0.60
CA ARG A 30 15.83 10.20 0.41
C ARG A 30 15.22 8.82 0.22
N PHE A 31 16.01 7.86 -0.24
CA PHE A 31 15.55 6.51 -0.60
C PHE A 31 16.01 5.43 0.39
N ALA A 32 16.42 5.84 1.60
CA ALA A 32 16.90 4.93 2.65
C ALA A 32 15.99 3.71 2.93
N PRO A 33 14.65 3.83 2.94
CA PRO A 33 13.77 2.70 3.22
C PRO A 33 13.86 1.57 2.20
N GLY A 34 14.13 1.89 0.92
CA GLY A 34 14.19 0.87 -0.13
C GLY A 34 14.10 1.44 -1.54
N LEU A 35 14.38 0.58 -2.52
CA LEU A 35 14.22 0.91 -3.93
C LEU A 35 13.14 0.03 -4.57
N PRO A 36 12.16 0.61 -5.27
CA PRO A 36 11.17 -0.17 -6.01
C PRO A 36 11.80 -0.85 -7.23
N ALA A 37 11.06 -1.76 -7.89
CA ALA A 37 11.49 -2.37 -9.13
C ALA A 37 11.81 -1.30 -10.19
N LYS A 38 12.86 -1.52 -11.00
CA LYS A 38 13.35 -0.55 -12.00
C LYS A 38 12.31 -0.17 -13.06
N GLY A 39 11.26 -0.97 -13.21
CA GLY A 39 10.15 -0.72 -14.13
C GLY A 39 9.04 0.18 -13.55
N ASP A 40 9.05 0.47 -12.24
CA ASP A 40 8.00 1.25 -11.58
C ASP A 40 8.58 2.18 -10.52
N GLY A 41 8.76 3.45 -10.88
CA GLY A 41 9.35 4.48 -10.03
C GLY A 41 8.37 5.21 -9.11
N GLN A 42 7.09 4.85 -9.05
CA GLN A 42 6.10 5.65 -8.33
C GLN A 42 6.40 5.80 -6.83
N LEU A 43 6.95 4.77 -6.17
CA LEU A 43 7.36 4.85 -4.76
C LEU A 43 8.58 5.78 -4.54
N LEU A 44 9.40 6.04 -5.56
CA LEU A 44 10.46 7.05 -5.45
C LEU A 44 9.88 8.47 -5.34
N PHE A 45 8.75 8.74 -6.01
CA PHE A 45 8.05 10.03 -5.84
C PHE A 45 7.49 10.17 -4.42
N MET A 46 6.97 9.09 -3.84
CA MET A 46 6.53 9.03 -2.44
C MET A 46 7.69 9.39 -1.50
N LEU A 47 8.82 8.68 -1.60
CA LEU A 47 9.98 8.89 -0.76
C LEU A 47 10.60 10.29 -0.94
N ASN A 48 10.64 10.79 -2.18
CA ASN A 48 11.10 12.16 -2.44
C ASN A 48 10.19 13.22 -1.80
N GLY A 49 8.87 13.00 -1.82
CA GLY A 49 7.90 13.84 -1.11
C GLY A 49 8.14 13.81 0.40
N LEU A 50 8.25 12.61 0.98
CA LEU A 50 8.51 12.40 2.41
C LEU A 50 9.78 13.08 2.91
N ALA A 51 10.86 13.00 2.13
CA ALA A 51 12.14 13.63 2.48
C ALA A 51 12.06 15.17 2.52
N LYS A 52 11.07 15.76 1.83
CA LYS A 52 10.83 17.21 1.80
C LYS A 52 9.70 17.63 2.72
N LEU A 53 8.95 16.69 3.24
CA LEU A 53 7.83 16.98 4.11
C LEU A 53 8.35 17.43 5.49
N LYS A 54 7.85 18.56 5.98
CA LYS A 54 8.12 19.04 7.35
C LYS A 54 7.44 18.13 8.38
N ASP A 55 7.85 18.28 9.64
CA ASP A 55 7.32 17.44 10.72
C ASP A 55 5.82 17.65 10.99
N ASP A 56 5.30 18.84 10.74
CA ASP A 56 3.87 19.19 10.76
C ASP A 56 3.20 19.06 9.39
N GLY A 57 3.93 18.55 8.40
CA GLY A 57 3.49 18.51 7.00
C GLY A 57 2.55 17.35 6.68
N GLN A 58 1.75 17.57 5.64
CA GLN A 58 0.83 16.57 5.07
C GLN A 58 1.09 16.44 3.58
N MET A 59 0.96 15.22 3.07
CA MET A 59 1.11 14.89 1.66
C MET A 59 -0.07 14.06 1.18
N ALA A 60 -0.61 14.42 0.02
CA ALA A 60 -1.54 13.60 -0.75
C ALA A 60 -0.90 13.26 -2.10
N ILE A 61 -0.71 11.99 -2.38
CA ILE A 61 -0.10 11.53 -3.63
C ILE A 61 -0.94 10.43 -4.26
N ILE A 62 -1.17 10.55 -5.57
CA ILE A 62 -1.91 9.55 -6.33
C ILE A 62 -0.94 8.51 -6.86
N GLN A 63 -1.28 7.23 -6.66
CA GLN A 63 -0.53 6.08 -7.16
C GLN A 63 -1.48 5.01 -7.71
N ASN A 64 -0.98 4.10 -8.52
CA ASN A 64 -1.75 2.92 -8.94
C ASN A 64 -1.66 1.80 -7.90
N GLY A 65 -2.41 0.70 -8.12
CA GLY A 65 -2.49 -0.42 -7.18
C GLY A 65 -1.17 -1.12 -6.91
N SER A 66 -0.18 -1.08 -7.83
CA SER A 66 1.09 -1.78 -7.62
C SER A 66 1.85 -1.28 -6.39
N SER A 67 1.65 -0.02 -5.99
CA SER A 67 2.24 0.53 -4.76
C SER A 67 1.73 -0.13 -3.48
N LEU A 68 0.52 -0.71 -3.53
CA LEU A 68 -0.12 -1.36 -2.37
C LEU A 68 0.39 -2.79 -2.14
N PHE A 69 0.59 -3.57 -3.22
CA PHE A 69 0.80 -5.01 -3.09
C PHE A 69 2.05 -5.55 -3.78
N ASN A 70 2.71 -4.81 -4.69
CA ASN A 70 3.92 -5.31 -5.34
C ASN A 70 5.08 -5.43 -4.35
N GLY A 71 5.88 -6.47 -4.58
CA GLY A 71 7.06 -6.78 -3.76
C GLY A 71 6.73 -7.65 -2.56
N ASP A 72 7.52 -8.71 -2.45
CA ASP A 72 7.45 -9.67 -1.34
C ASP A 72 8.05 -9.08 -0.07
N ALA A 73 7.82 -9.69 1.09
CA ALA A 73 8.41 -9.30 2.36
C ALA A 73 9.95 -9.13 2.24
N GLY A 74 10.48 -8.04 2.78
CA GLY A 74 11.89 -7.68 2.67
C GLY A 74 12.32 -7.08 1.33
N SER A 75 11.44 -7.00 0.32
CA SER A 75 11.73 -6.29 -0.92
C SER A 75 11.64 -4.77 -0.75
N GLY A 76 12.27 -4.00 -1.65
CA GLY A 76 12.25 -2.53 -1.58
C GLY A 76 10.84 -1.93 -1.46
N PRO A 77 9.85 -2.31 -2.30
CA PRO A 77 8.49 -1.81 -2.14
C PRO A 77 7.84 -2.16 -0.79
N SER A 78 8.06 -3.38 -0.29
CA SER A 78 7.57 -3.82 1.02
C SER A 78 8.19 -2.99 2.15
N GLU A 79 9.52 -2.77 2.10
CA GLU A 79 10.23 -1.97 3.10
C GLU A 79 9.81 -0.49 3.09
N ILE A 80 9.45 0.06 1.93
CA ILE A 80 8.90 1.42 1.83
C ILE A 80 7.53 1.50 2.53
N ARG A 81 6.64 0.54 2.29
CA ARG A 81 5.34 0.48 2.99
C ARG A 81 5.52 0.30 4.50
N ARG A 82 6.39 -0.62 4.91
CA ARG A 82 6.75 -0.85 6.29
C ARG A 82 7.24 0.44 6.96
N TYR A 83 8.13 1.17 6.28
CA TYR A 83 8.66 2.44 6.79
C TYR A 83 7.57 3.48 7.06
N LEU A 84 6.57 3.60 6.17
CA LEU A 84 5.43 4.50 6.37
C LEU A 84 4.55 4.09 7.56
N ILE A 85 4.30 2.79 7.71
CA ILE A 85 3.42 2.25 8.74
C ILE A 85 4.09 2.26 10.11
N GLU A 86 5.35 1.81 10.21
CA GLU A 86 6.10 1.76 11.48
C GLU A 86 6.42 3.15 12.05
N ASN A 87 6.58 4.18 11.19
CA ASN A 87 6.70 5.56 11.63
C ASN A 87 5.35 6.23 11.92
N ASP A 88 4.27 5.51 11.78
CA ASP A 88 2.90 6.01 11.94
C ASP A 88 2.60 7.24 11.06
N TRP A 89 3.08 7.24 9.82
CA TRP A 89 2.89 8.36 8.89
C TRP A 89 1.77 8.14 7.87
N LEU A 90 1.41 6.89 7.59
CA LEU A 90 0.30 6.59 6.70
C LEU A 90 -1.03 6.84 7.44
N ASP A 91 -1.77 7.87 7.02
CA ASP A 91 -3.04 8.25 7.64
C ASP A 91 -4.24 7.58 6.94
N ALA A 92 -4.31 7.67 5.63
CA ALA A 92 -5.38 7.04 4.87
C ALA A 92 -4.98 6.65 3.44
N ILE A 93 -5.72 5.70 2.89
CA ILE A 93 -5.70 5.34 1.46
C ILE A 93 -7.12 5.43 0.92
N VAL A 94 -7.31 6.24 -0.14
CA VAL A 94 -8.61 6.40 -0.81
C VAL A 94 -8.54 5.75 -2.18
N GLN A 95 -9.30 4.69 -2.41
CA GLN A 95 -9.50 4.12 -3.73
C GLN A 95 -10.43 4.99 -4.55
N LEU A 96 -9.97 5.41 -5.73
CA LEU A 96 -10.78 6.18 -6.67
C LEU A 96 -11.46 5.25 -7.70
N PRO A 97 -12.53 5.73 -8.36
CA PRO A 97 -13.18 4.99 -9.46
C PRO A 97 -12.20 4.65 -10.58
N ASN A 98 -12.42 3.52 -11.22
CA ASN A 98 -11.74 3.20 -12.47
C ASN A 98 -12.08 4.25 -13.54
N ASN A 99 -11.20 4.41 -14.53
CA ASN A 99 -11.41 5.35 -15.64
C ASN A 99 -11.63 6.82 -15.21
N ALA A 100 -11.18 7.22 -14.02
CA ALA A 100 -11.23 8.61 -13.56
C ALA A 100 -10.19 9.51 -14.25
N PHE A 101 -9.15 8.94 -14.88
CA PHE A 101 -8.05 9.64 -15.52
C PHE A 101 -7.99 9.38 -17.03
N TYR A 102 -7.45 10.35 -17.85
CA TYR A 102 -7.49 10.34 -19.27
C TYR A 102 -6.80 9.13 -19.89
N ASN A 103 -5.60 8.71 -19.37
CA ASN A 103 -4.68 7.76 -20.01
C ASN A 103 -4.63 6.42 -19.31
N THR A 104 -5.51 6.16 -18.36
CA THR A 104 -5.53 4.89 -17.62
C THR A 104 -6.94 4.50 -17.22
N GLY A 105 -7.27 3.22 -17.42
CA GLY A 105 -8.51 2.62 -16.95
C GLY A 105 -8.39 1.91 -15.60
N ILE A 106 -7.18 1.86 -15.04
CA ILE A 106 -6.92 1.13 -13.80
C ILE A 106 -7.37 1.89 -12.56
N ALA A 107 -7.57 1.16 -11.46
CA ALA A 107 -7.79 1.77 -10.16
C ALA A 107 -6.59 2.60 -9.72
N THR A 108 -6.86 3.76 -9.16
CA THR A 108 -5.88 4.66 -8.58
C THR A 108 -6.23 4.95 -7.13
N TYR A 109 -5.22 5.30 -6.36
CA TYR A 109 -5.32 5.45 -4.91
C TYR A 109 -4.67 6.75 -4.47
N ILE A 110 -5.35 7.53 -3.65
CA ILE A 110 -4.75 8.67 -2.97
C ILE A 110 -4.15 8.16 -1.67
N TRP A 111 -2.84 8.31 -1.52
CA TRP A 111 -2.16 8.07 -0.25
C TRP A 111 -2.10 9.37 0.52
N ILE A 112 -2.63 9.39 1.73
CA ILE A 112 -2.57 10.53 2.64
C ILE A 112 -1.55 10.21 3.72
N VAL A 113 -0.52 11.04 3.80
CA VAL A 113 0.62 10.85 4.69
C VAL A 113 0.81 12.09 5.55
N MET A 114 0.95 11.90 6.85
CA MET A 114 1.19 12.93 7.85
C MET A 114 2.31 12.50 8.78
N LYS A 115 3.30 13.36 9.01
CA LYS A 115 4.35 13.05 10.00
C LYS A 115 3.88 13.26 11.44
N ASN A 116 2.85 14.07 11.64
CA ASN A 116 2.24 14.31 12.94
C ASN A 116 0.73 14.10 12.83
N LYS A 117 0.30 12.86 13.07
CA LYS A 117 -1.11 12.50 13.07
C LYS A 117 -1.84 13.06 14.30
N PRO A 118 -3.14 13.41 14.17
CA PRO A 118 -4.01 13.62 15.32
C PRO A 118 -3.97 12.41 16.27
N VAL A 119 -4.11 12.66 17.57
CA VAL A 119 -4.08 11.57 18.58
C VAL A 119 -5.10 10.47 18.29
N THR A 120 -6.27 10.82 17.73
CA THR A 120 -7.33 9.88 17.35
C THR A 120 -6.96 8.98 16.17
N HIS A 121 -5.96 9.34 15.36
CA HIS A 121 -5.49 8.59 14.18
C HIS A 121 -4.21 7.78 14.45
N GLN A 122 -3.53 8.04 15.59
CA GLN A 122 -2.27 7.38 15.91
C GLN A 122 -2.43 5.85 16.00
N GLY A 123 -1.47 5.13 15.43
CA GLY A 123 -1.48 3.68 15.36
C GLY A 123 -2.54 3.08 14.43
N LYS A 124 -3.24 3.92 13.64
CA LYS A 124 -4.35 3.48 12.76
C LYS A 124 -4.16 3.97 11.33
N VAL A 125 -4.81 3.29 10.39
CA VAL A 125 -4.90 3.66 8.98
C VAL A 125 -6.34 3.55 8.53
N GLN A 126 -6.85 4.60 7.88
CA GLN A 126 -8.18 4.57 7.29
C GLN A 126 -8.12 4.11 5.83
N LEU A 127 -8.92 3.12 5.46
CA LEU A 127 -9.12 2.66 4.09
C LEU A 127 -10.48 3.15 3.61
N ILE A 128 -10.49 3.91 2.52
CA ILE A 128 -11.71 4.48 1.95
C ILE A 128 -11.90 3.91 0.55
N ASP A 129 -13.00 3.18 0.36
CA ASP A 129 -13.44 2.70 -0.96
C ASP A 129 -14.43 3.70 -1.54
N ALA A 130 -13.96 4.52 -2.47
CA ALA A 130 -14.77 5.43 -3.27
C ALA A 130 -14.91 4.96 -4.73
N SER A 131 -14.70 3.67 -5.02
CA SER A 131 -14.75 3.12 -6.38
C SER A 131 -16.11 3.28 -7.05
N ALA A 132 -17.19 3.31 -6.25
CA ALA A 132 -18.57 3.55 -6.70
C ALA A 132 -19.03 5.03 -6.55
N CYS A 133 -18.08 5.94 -6.22
CA CYS A 133 -18.38 7.35 -5.99
C CYS A 133 -18.01 8.20 -7.22
N CYS A 134 -18.80 8.10 -8.27
CA CYS A 134 -18.58 8.82 -9.54
C CYS A 134 -19.86 8.98 -10.34
N SER A 135 -19.84 9.90 -11.29
CA SER A 135 -20.89 10.10 -12.28
C SER A 135 -20.38 9.72 -13.68
N ALA A 136 -21.22 9.04 -14.46
CA ALA A 136 -20.89 8.67 -15.83
C ALA A 136 -20.80 9.92 -16.73
N ARG A 137 -19.80 9.97 -17.60
CA ARG A 137 -19.65 11.05 -18.58
C ARG A 137 -20.52 10.82 -19.82
N ARG A 138 -21.10 11.87 -20.35
CA ARG A 138 -21.81 11.81 -21.65
C ARG A 138 -20.84 11.56 -22.82
N LYS A 139 -19.58 12.02 -22.72
CA LYS A 139 -18.57 11.88 -23.76
C LYS A 139 -17.23 11.56 -23.08
N ASN A 140 -16.62 10.47 -23.51
CA ASN A 140 -15.32 10.03 -22.98
C ASN A 140 -14.19 10.96 -23.44
N ILE A 141 -13.13 11.05 -22.63
CA ILE A 141 -11.89 11.73 -22.97
C ILE A 141 -10.75 10.71 -22.78
N GLY A 142 -10.31 10.08 -23.87
CA GLY A 142 -9.43 8.93 -23.80
C GLY A 142 -10.09 7.79 -23.00
N SER A 143 -9.40 7.23 -22.04
CA SER A 143 -9.92 6.20 -21.13
C SER A 143 -10.87 6.74 -20.08
N LYS A 144 -10.91 8.05 -19.86
CA LYS A 144 -11.75 8.65 -18.85
C LYS A 144 -13.22 8.65 -19.29
N ASN A 145 -14.07 7.91 -18.56
CA ASN A 145 -15.50 7.81 -18.78
C ASN A 145 -16.36 8.14 -17.55
N VAL A 146 -15.72 8.50 -16.44
CA VAL A 146 -16.39 8.96 -15.22
C VAL A 146 -15.79 10.27 -14.70
N ASP A 147 -16.59 11.02 -13.95
CA ASP A 147 -16.18 12.23 -13.23
C ASP A 147 -16.38 12.04 -11.73
N ILE A 148 -15.40 12.51 -10.96
CA ILE A 148 -15.51 12.68 -9.51
C ILE A 148 -16.08 14.08 -9.30
N THR A 149 -17.39 14.16 -9.16
CA THR A 149 -18.14 15.43 -9.07
C THR A 149 -17.93 16.12 -7.73
N LYS A 150 -18.58 17.28 -7.54
CA LYS A 150 -18.51 17.95 -6.23
C LYS A 150 -19.16 17.08 -5.14
N ALA A 151 -20.31 16.47 -5.42
CA ALA A 151 -21.00 15.58 -4.49
C ALA A 151 -20.11 14.40 -4.09
N CYS A 152 -19.42 13.77 -5.06
CA CYS A 152 -18.46 12.71 -4.78
C CYS A 152 -17.31 13.16 -3.86
N ARG A 153 -16.73 14.33 -4.13
CA ARG A 153 -15.64 14.86 -3.31
C ARG A 153 -16.08 15.18 -1.88
N ASP A 154 -17.26 15.79 -1.73
CA ASP A 154 -17.82 16.12 -0.42
C ASP A 154 -18.06 14.85 0.40
N LEU A 155 -18.59 13.79 -0.22
CA LEU A 155 -18.84 12.51 0.45
C LEU A 155 -17.54 11.80 0.86
N ILE A 156 -16.50 11.86 0.01
CA ILE A 156 -15.17 11.32 0.34
C ILE A 156 -14.55 12.09 1.51
N ILE A 157 -14.67 13.44 1.51
CA ILE A 157 -14.16 14.30 2.57
C ILE A 157 -14.91 14.06 3.88
N GLU A 158 -16.21 13.85 3.83
CA GLU A 158 -17.03 13.50 4.99
C GLU A 158 -16.55 12.17 5.61
N ALA A 159 -16.41 11.13 4.79
CA ALA A 159 -15.91 9.83 5.24
C ALA A 159 -14.50 9.92 5.84
N TYR A 160 -13.61 10.68 5.19
CA TYR A 160 -12.25 10.89 5.69
C TYR A 160 -12.23 11.67 7.01
N GLY A 161 -13.02 12.73 7.12
CA GLY A 161 -13.05 13.58 8.32
C GLY A 161 -13.72 12.90 9.52
N ALA A 162 -14.67 11.97 9.29
CA ALA A 162 -15.30 11.20 10.34
C ALA A 162 -14.34 10.19 10.99
N TYR A 163 -13.40 9.65 10.22
CA TYR A 163 -12.38 8.66 10.63
C TYR A 163 -12.95 7.48 11.44
N VAL A 164 -14.03 6.89 10.94
CA VAL A 164 -14.72 5.74 11.55
C VAL A 164 -15.15 4.74 10.47
N ASP A 165 -15.40 3.51 10.90
CA ASP A 165 -16.02 2.49 10.04
C ASP A 165 -17.43 2.95 9.64
N GLY A 166 -17.77 2.83 8.35
CA GLY A 166 -19.11 3.20 7.91
C GLY A 166 -19.31 3.16 6.40
N THR A 167 -20.57 3.32 6.02
CA THR A 167 -21.00 3.50 4.63
C THR A 167 -21.72 4.84 4.50
N TYR A 168 -21.20 5.67 3.63
CA TYR A 168 -21.69 7.00 3.34
C TYR A 168 -22.44 6.95 2.02
N ASN A 169 -23.68 7.41 2.01
CA ASN A 169 -24.57 7.37 0.85
C ASN A 169 -24.92 8.79 0.45
N GLY A 170 -24.92 9.05 -0.84
CA GLY A 170 -25.30 10.32 -1.41
C GLY A 170 -25.88 10.15 -2.80
N VAL A 171 -26.14 11.26 -3.47
CA VAL A 171 -26.55 11.29 -4.88
C VAL A 171 -25.64 12.26 -5.64
N ASP A 172 -25.40 11.96 -6.90
CA ASP A 172 -24.71 12.86 -7.81
C ASP A 172 -25.65 13.96 -8.37
N GLU A 173 -25.14 14.82 -9.24
CA GLU A 173 -25.90 15.91 -9.85
C GLU A 173 -27.03 15.44 -10.81
N ASN A 174 -27.17 14.14 -11.04
CA ASN A 174 -28.19 13.50 -11.87
C ASN A 174 -29.07 12.53 -11.04
N ASP A 175 -29.11 12.68 -9.73
CA ASP A 175 -29.83 11.81 -8.79
C ASP A 175 -29.43 10.34 -8.80
N ASN A 176 -28.23 10.00 -9.34
CA ASN A 176 -27.73 8.64 -9.23
C ASN A 176 -27.08 8.44 -7.85
N ALA A 177 -27.29 7.25 -7.26
CA ALA A 177 -26.68 6.89 -5.99
C ALA A 177 -25.16 6.83 -6.09
N ILE A 178 -24.48 7.47 -5.14
CA ILE A 178 -23.02 7.39 -4.94
C ILE A 178 -22.76 6.86 -3.54
N ILE A 179 -21.72 6.04 -3.41
CA ILE A 179 -21.41 5.33 -2.17
C ILE A 179 -19.92 5.43 -1.87
N VAL A 180 -19.59 5.70 -0.62
CA VAL A 180 -18.23 5.62 -0.07
C VAL A 180 -18.26 4.70 1.15
N LYS A 181 -17.30 3.78 1.24
CA LYS A 181 -17.13 2.93 2.41
C LYS A 181 -15.83 3.27 3.11
N SER A 182 -15.85 3.31 4.42
CA SER A 182 -14.68 3.58 5.27
C SER A 182 -14.45 2.43 6.23
N LYS A 183 -13.18 2.03 6.39
CA LYS A 183 -12.70 1.07 7.36
C LYS A 183 -11.46 1.63 8.04
N VAL A 184 -11.47 1.72 9.35
CA VAL A 184 -10.31 2.09 10.16
C VAL A 184 -9.68 0.81 10.71
N MET A 185 -8.40 0.62 10.47
CA MET A 185 -7.65 -0.56 10.90
C MET A 185 -6.50 -0.15 11.81
N ASP A 186 -6.16 -0.99 12.76
CA ASP A 186 -4.92 -0.82 13.49
C ASP A 186 -3.73 -1.07 12.54
N ALA A 187 -2.69 -0.25 12.63
CA ALA A 187 -1.55 -0.32 11.73
C ALA A 187 -0.84 -1.69 11.77
N ILE A 188 -0.87 -2.36 12.92
CA ILE A 188 -0.29 -3.70 13.11
C ILE A 188 -0.99 -4.76 12.24
N ASP A 189 -2.29 -4.61 11.97
CA ASP A 189 -3.07 -5.57 11.17
C ASP A 189 -2.71 -5.51 9.67
N LEU A 190 -1.99 -4.48 9.24
CA LEU A 190 -1.49 -4.35 7.87
C LEU A 190 -0.15 -5.06 7.64
N GLY A 191 0.43 -5.64 8.70
CA GLY A 191 1.71 -6.29 8.67
C GLY A 191 1.64 -7.80 8.88
N TYR A 192 2.66 -8.50 8.40
CA TYR A 192 2.81 -9.95 8.60
C TYR A 192 4.28 -10.36 8.67
N ASN A 193 4.53 -11.48 9.34
CA ASN A 193 5.77 -12.22 9.30
C ASN A 193 5.68 -13.28 8.20
N LYS A 194 6.60 -13.26 7.23
CA LYS A 194 6.70 -14.33 6.24
C LYS A 194 7.59 -15.44 6.80
N ILE A 195 6.99 -16.56 7.13
CA ILE A 195 7.66 -17.72 7.70
C ILE A 195 7.88 -18.76 6.60
N VAL A 196 9.11 -19.31 6.55
CA VAL A 196 9.43 -20.42 5.65
C VAL A 196 9.09 -21.71 6.36
N VAL A 197 8.18 -22.48 5.79
CA VAL A 197 7.80 -23.81 6.27
C VAL A 197 8.65 -24.86 5.54
N GLU A 198 9.45 -25.63 6.29
CA GLU A 198 10.31 -26.68 5.74
C GLU A 198 9.81 -28.06 6.17
N THR A 199 9.46 -28.89 5.18
CA THR A 199 9.12 -30.29 5.39
C THR A 199 10.41 -31.11 5.37
N PRO A 200 10.64 -32.06 6.30
CA PRO A 200 11.83 -32.92 6.27
C PRO A 200 11.78 -33.88 5.07
N GLN A 201 12.94 -34.13 4.48
CA GLN A 201 13.10 -35.15 3.47
C GLN A 201 12.97 -36.53 4.12
N LEU A 202 12.21 -37.42 3.47
CA LEU A 202 12.06 -38.82 3.89
C LEU A 202 12.91 -39.72 2.98
N ASP A 203 13.44 -40.81 3.56
CA ASP A 203 14.08 -41.87 2.82
C ASP A 203 13.03 -42.84 2.21
N GLU A 204 13.49 -43.92 1.54
CA GLU A 204 12.63 -44.94 0.91
C GLU A 204 11.76 -45.69 1.92
N ASP A 205 12.17 -45.75 3.18
CA ASP A 205 11.46 -46.40 4.30
C ASP A 205 10.52 -45.44 5.03
N GLY A 206 10.47 -44.16 4.63
CA GLY A 206 9.64 -43.11 5.26
C GLY A 206 10.23 -42.46 6.50
N ASN A 207 11.52 -42.70 6.80
CA ASN A 207 12.19 -42.06 7.95
C ASN A 207 12.77 -40.71 7.55
N VAL A 208 12.85 -39.78 8.54
CA VAL A 208 13.45 -38.48 8.34
C VAL A 208 14.95 -38.58 8.07
N VAL A 209 15.40 -38.07 6.92
CA VAL A 209 16.82 -37.99 6.58
C VAL A 209 17.52 -36.98 7.47
N MET A 210 18.55 -37.46 8.21
CA MET A 210 19.31 -36.65 9.18
C MET A 210 20.70 -36.33 8.66
N LYS A 211 21.15 -35.08 8.78
CA LYS A 211 22.53 -34.64 8.52
C LYS A 211 23.07 -33.85 9.70
N LYS A 212 24.18 -34.26 10.29
CA LYS A 212 24.74 -33.64 11.48
C LYS A 212 23.72 -33.45 12.63
N LYS A 213 22.87 -34.45 12.85
CA LYS A 213 21.80 -34.46 13.86
C LYS A 213 20.67 -33.44 13.62
N LYS A 214 20.51 -32.91 12.40
CA LYS A 214 19.41 -32.04 12.01
C LYS A 214 18.66 -32.67 10.85
N PRO A 215 17.33 -32.55 10.79
CA PRO A 215 16.56 -32.94 9.62
C PRO A 215 17.06 -32.24 8.36
N VAL A 216 17.08 -32.94 7.25
CA VAL A 216 17.36 -32.35 5.93
C VAL A 216 16.03 -31.88 5.35
N ALA A 217 15.95 -30.60 4.96
CA ALA A 217 14.76 -30.06 4.37
C ALA A 217 14.54 -30.59 2.93
N ASP A 218 13.33 -30.96 2.61
CA ASP A 218 12.89 -31.24 1.23
C ASP A 218 12.57 -29.92 0.53
N THR A 219 13.54 -29.41 -0.21
CA THR A 219 13.41 -28.11 -0.90
C THR A 219 12.29 -28.08 -1.94
N SER A 220 11.81 -29.23 -2.41
CA SER A 220 10.70 -29.33 -3.36
C SER A 220 9.33 -29.09 -2.70
N LYS A 221 9.27 -29.25 -1.36
CA LYS A 221 8.08 -29.05 -0.53
C LYS A 221 8.16 -27.80 0.36
N ARG A 222 9.18 -26.94 0.11
CA ARG A 222 9.29 -25.69 0.84
C ARG A 222 8.10 -24.78 0.50
N ASP A 223 7.42 -24.30 1.51
CA ASP A 223 6.30 -23.38 1.41
C ASP A 223 6.52 -22.15 2.28
N THR A 224 5.63 -21.18 2.21
CA THR A 224 5.69 -19.96 3.01
C THR A 224 4.32 -19.58 3.53
N GLU A 225 4.26 -19.22 4.82
CA GLU A 225 3.07 -18.74 5.48
C GLU A 225 3.24 -17.27 5.87
N ASN A 226 2.16 -16.49 5.74
CA ASN A 226 2.11 -15.10 6.18
C ASN A 226 1.35 -15.04 7.51
N VAL A 227 2.07 -15.01 8.60
CA VAL A 227 1.50 -14.91 9.96
C VAL A 227 1.27 -13.43 10.29
N PRO A 228 0.02 -13.00 10.62
CA PRO A 228 -0.25 -11.63 11.02
C PRO A 228 0.67 -11.16 12.15
N LEU A 229 1.13 -9.90 12.13
CA LEU A 229 1.99 -9.37 13.20
C LEU A 229 1.32 -9.35 14.57
N ALA A 230 -0.01 -9.30 14.61
CA ALA A 230 -0.79 -9.32 15.83
C ALA A 230 -0.88 -10.71 16.49
N GLU A 231 -0.46 -11.79 15.78
CA GLU A 231 -0.52 -13.16 16.28
C GLU A 231 0.86 -13.68 16.69
N ASP A 232 0.88 -14.52 17.72
CA ASP A 232 2.05 -15.30 18.08
C ASP A 232 2.29 -16.41 17.06
N ILE A 233 3.55 -16.55 16.58
CA ILE A 233 3.89 -17.48 15.50
C ILE A 233 3.64 -18.93 15.91
N ASP A 234 4.01 -19.31 17.14
CA ASP A 234 3.85 -20.69 17.59
C ASP A 234 2.35 -21.03 17.78
N ALA A 235 1.57 -20.10 18.34
CA ALA A 235 0.11 -20.26 18.46
C ALA A 235 -0.60 -20.34 17.11
N TYR A 236 -0.10 -19.58 16.10
CA TYR A 236 -0.60 -19.66 14.73
C TYR A 236 -0.44 -21.09 14.17
N PHE A 237 0.77 -21.65 14.23
CA PHE A 237 1.04 -22.99 13.70
C PHE A 237 0.44 -24.14 14.52
N GLU A 238 0.08 -23.93 15.79
CA GLU A 238 -0.67 -24.92 16.57
C GLU A 238 -2.16 -24.99 16.18
N ARG A 239 -2.68 -23.91 15.58
CA ARG A 239 -4.09 -23.82 15.16
C ARG A 239 -4.32 -24.34 13.72
N GLU A 240 -3.35 -24.12 12.79
CA GLU A 240 -3.43 -24.52 11.38
C GLU A 240 -3.07 -26.00 11.19
#